data_62517a80b49fa5a5974f435467c90059
#
_entry.id   62517a80b49fa5a5974f435467c90059
#
_cell.length_a   1.000
_cell.length_b   1.000
_cell.length_c   1.000
_cell.angle_alpha   90.00
_cell.angle_beta   90.00
_cell.angle_gamma   90.00
#
_symmetry.space_group_name_H-M   'P 1'
#
loop_
_entity.id
_entity.type
_entity.pdbx_description
1 polymer ?
#
loop_
_entity_poly.entity_id
_entity_poly.type
_entity_poly.pdbx_seq_one_letter_code
_entity_poly.pdbx_strand_id
1 'polypeptide(L)'
;MIKAKRIAHVKGTEEEAVRLAARWDVDTEQARRAAILHDCTKYLDMEDQLKLCRKYGILLDDLEQEAVKLLHAKTGAAVARDMFGVPDEIYEAIFWHTTGKADMTPLEKVLYIADYMEPTRDFPGVERLRRLAYEDLDAAVLLGCEMSIQEMAERCLPVHPNTVKARDWLLRTKG
;
A
#
# COMPACT_ATOMS: atom_id res chain seq x y z
N MET A 1 -10.85 -16.13 12.41
CA MET A 1 -9.44 -16.54 12.71
C MET A 1 -8.53 -15.97 11.64
N ILE A 2 -7.65 -15.03 11.98
CA ILE A 2 -6.65 -14.51 11.04
C ILE A 2 -5.75 -15.68 10.67
N LYS A 3 -5.67 -16.00 9.37
CA LYS A 3 -4.84 -17.12 8.91
C LYS A 3 -3.38 -16.83 9.26
N ALA A 4 -2.60 -17.83 9.68
CA ALA A 4 -1.18 -17.71 10.03
C ALA A 4 -0.35 -16.99 8.94
N LYS A 5 -0.70 -17.23 7.67
CA LYS A 5 -0.10 -16.53 6.50
C LYS A 5 -0.28 -15.01 6.56
N ARG A 6 -1.42 -14.52 7.05
CA ARG A 6 -1.65 -13.07 7.18
C ARG A 6 -0.83 -12.46 8.32
N ILE A 7 -0.69 -13.19 9.44
CA ILE A 7 0.16 -12.71 10.54
C ILE A 7 1.61 -12.62 10.07
N ALA A 8 2.11 -13.62 9.35
CA ALA A 8 3.46 -13.58 8.78
C ALA A 8 3.64 -12.40 7.81
N HIS A 9 2.66 -12.15 6.95
CA HIS A 9 2.65 -11.00 6.03
C HIS A 9 2.72 -9.67 6.78
N VAL A 10 1.82 -9.42 7.75
CA VAL A 10 1.81 -8.15 8.51
C VAL A 10 3.11 -7.95 9.26
N LYS A 11 3.66 -9.03 9.85
CA LYS A 11 4.93 -8.99 10.55
C LYS A 11 6.12 -8.70 9.62
N GLY A 12 6.14 -9.34 8.44
CA GLY A 12 7.14 -9.07 7.41
C GLY A 12 7.05 -7.63 6.89
N THR A 13 5.84 -7.13 6.66
CA THR A 13 5.62 -5.74 6.25
C THR A 13 6.09 -4.76 7.32
N GLU A 14 5.80 -5.03 8.62
CA GLU A 14 6.27 -4.21 9.73
C GLU A 14 7.82 -4.15 9.77
N GLU A 15 8.47 -5.30 9.71
CA GLU A 15 9.93 -5.40 9.75
C GLU A 15 10.58 -4.62 8.59
N GLU A 16 10.08 -4.80 7.37
CA GLU A 16 10.60 -4.10 6.18
C GLU A 16 10.28 -2.60 6.20
N ALA A 17 9.08 -2.19 6.64
CA ALA A 17 8.74 -0.78 6.75
C ALA A 17 9.65 -0.04 7.74
N VAL A 18 9.95 -0.64 8.90
CA VAL A 18 10.89 -0.07 9.88
C VAL A 18 12.31 0.03 9.31
N ARG A 19 12.80 -1.00 8.61
CA ARG A 19 14.13 -0.98 7.98
C ARG A 19 14.24 0.08 6.89
N LEU A 20 13.23 0.17 6.02
CA LEU A 20 13.19 1.19 4.95
C LEU A 20 13.06 2.59 5.54
N ALA A 21 12.23 2.78 6.57
CA ALA A 21 12.10 4.07 7.27
C ALA A 21 13.45 4.53 7.84
N ALA A 22 14.17 3.64 8.51
CA ALA A 22 15.52 3.94 9.02
C ALA A 22 16.52 4.26 7.88
N ARG A 23 16.43 3.57 6.74
CA ARG A 23 17.30 3.80 5.58
C ARG A 23 17.05 5.16 4.93
N TRP A 24 15.80 5.62 4.91
CA TRP A 24 15.36 6.82 4.17
C TRP A 24 15.01 8.01 5.07
N ASP A 25 15.44 7.98 6.33
CA ASP A 25 15.22 9.06 7.32
C ASP A 25 13.72 9.40 7.51
N VAL A 26 12.90 8.35 7.54
CA VAL A 26 11.46 8.41 7.85
C VAL A 26 11.25 7.96 9.29
N ASP A 27 10.24 8.50 9.97
CA ASP A 27 9.88 8.09 11.32
C ASP A 27 9.54 6.60 11.38
N THR A 28 10.40 5.83 12.08
CA THR A 28 10.28 4.37 12.17
C THR A 28 9.07 3.91 12.95
N GLU A 29 8.60 4.70 13.92
CA GLU A 29 7.39 4.38 14.69
C GLU A 29 6.12 4.64 13.86
N GLN A 30 6.08 5.70 13.08
CA GLN A 30 5.00 5.93 12.12
C GLN A 30 4.94 4.81 11.07
N ALA A 31 6.09 4.41 10.53
CA ALA A 31 6.19 3.30 9.57
C ALA A 31 5.71 1.97 10.19
N ARG A 32 6.10 1.68 11.43
CA ARG A 32 5.65 0.51 12.20
C ARG A 32 4.14 0.49 12.35
N ARG A 33 3.55 1.59 12.84
CA ARG A 33 2.10 1.70 13.06
C ARG A 33 1.33 1.58 11.75
N ALA A 34 1.78 2.23 10.69
CA ALA A 34 1.18 2.14 9.37
C ALA A 34 1.19 0.68 8.86
N ALA A 35 2.33 -0.01 8.97
CA ALA A 35 2.48 -1.39 8.53
C ALA A 35 1.61 -2.38 9.32
N ILE A 36 1.49 -2.22 10.63
CA ILE A 36 0.62 -3.09 11.46
C ILE A 36 -0.85 -2.92 11.07
N LEU A 37 -1.28 -1.71 10.73
CA LEU A 37 -2.67 -1.37 10.52
C LEU A 37 -3.12 -1.40 9.05
N HIS A 38 -2.19 -1.46 8.06
CA HIS A 38 -2.52 -1.30 6.65
C HIS A 38 -3.61 -2.26 6.13
N ASP A 39 -3.61 -3.47 6.64
CA ASP A 39 -4.49 -4.57 6.22
C ASP A 39 -5.61 -4.88 7.24
N CYS A 40 -5.89 -3.99 8.21
CA CYS A 40 -6.78 -4.29 9.33
C CYS A 40 -8.23 -4.60 8.92
N THR A 41 -8.69 -4.17 7.76
CA THR A 41 -10.03 -4.46 7.21
C THR A 41 -10.02 -5.44 6.04
N LYS A 42 -8.89 -5.96 5.62
CA LYS A 42 -8.75 -6.82 4.42
C LYS A 42 -9.50 -8.15 4.48
N TYR A 43 -9.88 -8.58 5.68
CA TYR A 43 -10.66 -9.81 5.89
C TYR A 43 -12.17 -9.62 5.68
N LEU A 44 -12.64 -8.39 5.58
CA LEU A 44 -14.04 -8.06 5.37
C LEU A 44 -14.45 -8.35 3.93
N ASP A 45 -15.67 -8.81 3.76
CA ASP A 45 -16.28 -8.97 2.44
C ASP A 45 -16.74 -7.63 1.86
N MET A 46 -17.26 -7.65 0.63
CA MET A 46 -17.71 -6.45 -0.09
C MET A 46 -18.81 -5.71 0.68
N GLU A 47 -19.76 -6.43 1.27
CA GLU A 47 -20.89 -5.83 1.98
C GLU A 47 -20.41 -5.05 3.21
N ASP A 48 -19.51 -5.64 4.00
CA ASP A 48 -18.94 -5.00 5.19
C ASP A 48 -18.00 -3.85 4.82
N GLN A 49 -17.21 -3.98 3.75
CA GLN A 49 -16.41 -2.89 3.21
C GLN A 49 -17.30 -1.69 2.82
N LEU A 50 -18.39 -1.94 2.10
CA LEU A 50 -19.33 -0.87 1.69
C LEU A 50 -20.06 -0.23 2.88
N LYS A 51 -20.36 -1.01 3.95
CA LYS A 51 -20.89 -0.44 5.21
C LYS A 51 -19.89 0.54 5.84
N LEU A 52 -18.61 0.18 5.88
CA LEU A 52 -17.57 1.08 6.38
C LEU A 52 -17.41 2.32 5.50
N CYS A 53 -17.45 2.16 4.16
CA CYS A 53 -17.41 3.30 3.25
C CYS A 53 -18.54 4.29 3.55
N ARG A 54 -19.78 3.80 3.73
CA ARG A 54 -20.92 4.64 4.11
C ARG A 54 -20.74 5.29 5.49
N LYS A 55 -20.29 4.52 6.49
CA LYS A 55 -20.04 5.02 7.86
C LYS A 55 -19.06 6.19 7.86
N TYR A 56 -18.00 6.10 7.07
CA TYR A 56 -16.91 7.09 7.08
C TYR A 56 -16.99 8.12 5.94
N GLY A 57 -18.05 8.09 5.12
CA GLY A 57 -18.21 9.03 4.01
C GLY A 57 -17.16 8.89 2.91
N ILE A 58 -16.65 7.65 2.70
CA ILE A 58 -15.62 7.36 1.70
C ILE A 58 -16.28 7.33 0.33
N LEU A 59 -15.80 8.20 -0.58
CA LEU A 59 -16.23 8.21 -1.97
C LEU A 59 -15.47 7.15 -2.76
N LEU A 60 -16.21 6.39 -3.56
CA LEU A 60 -15.67 5.33 -4.42
C LEU A 60 -15.83 5.72 -5.88
N ASP A 61 -14.83 5.44 -6.68
CA ASP A 61 -14.95 5.45 -8.14
C ASP A 61 -15.60 4.16 -8.67
N ASP A 62 -15.88 4.11 -9.97
CA ASP A 62 -16.60 2.99 -10.60
C ASP A 62 -15.80 1.67 -10.46
N LEU A 63 -14.47 1.72 -10.55
CA LEU A 63 -13.63 0.55 -10.40
C LEU A 63 -13.62 0.03 -8.95
N GLU A 64 -13.57 0.91 -7.99
CA GLU A 64 -13.58 0.57 -6.56
C GLU A 64 -14.90 -0.04 -6.12
N GLN A 65 -16.02 0.35 -6.73
CA GLN A 65 -17.33 -0.23 -6.43
C GLN A 65 -17.43 -1.73 -6.74
N GLU A 66 -16.58 -2.24 -7.64
CA GLU A 66 -16.56 -3.65 -8.04
C GLU A 66 -15.33 -4.41 -7.51
N ALA A 67 -14.34 -3.71 -6.94
CA ALA A 67 -13.04 -4.26 -6.56
C ALA A 67 -12.81 -4.24 -5.05
N VAL A 68 -13.38 -5.20 -4.32
CA VAL A 68 -13.23 -5.33 -2.85
C VAL A 68 -11.76 -5.24 -2.39
N LYS A 69 -10.82 -5.71 -3.20
CA LYS A 69 -9.39 -5.66 -2.89
C LYS A 69 -8.83 -4.24 -2.79
N LEU A 70 -9.47 -3.26 -3.41
CA LEU A 70 -9.05 -1.85 -3.34
C LEU A 70 -9.63 -1.15 -2.11
N LEU A 71 -10.80 -1.58 -1.65
CA LEU A 71 -11.53 -0.90 -0.56
C LEU A 71 -10.82 -0.99 0.77
N HIS A 72 -10.11 -2.09 1.06
CA HIS A 72 -9.50 -2.29 2.38
C HIS A 72 -8.46 -1.22 2.73
N ALA A 73 -7.82 -0.59 1.76
CA ALA A 73 -6.89 0.50 2.03
C ALA A 73 -7.61 1.72 2.59
N LYS A 74 -8.70 2.14 1.95
CA LYS A 74 -9.52 3.29 2.37
C LYS A 74 -10.24 3.03 3.68
N THR A 75 -10.90 1.88 3.81
CA THR A 75 -11.63 1.52 5.04
C THR A 75 -10.66 1.24 6.18
N GLY A 76 -9.51 0.61 5.91
CA GLY A 76 -8.45 0.39 6.89
C GLY A 76 -7.89 1.69 7.45
N ALA A 77 -7.62 2.68 6.59
CA ALA A 77 -7.19 4.01 7.01
C ALA A 77 -8.23 4.69 7.93
N ALA A 78 -9.51 4.63 7.54
CA ALA A 78 -10.60 5.21 8.33
C ALA A 78 -10.74 4.52 9.70
N VAL A 79 -10.69 3.19 9.74
CA VAL A 79 -10.72 2.40 10.99
C VAL A 79 -9.49 2.68 11.85
N ALA A 80 -8.31 2.79 11.24
CA ALA A 80 -7.08 3.13 11.96
C ALA A 80 -7.18 4.50 12.64
N ARG A 81 -7.75 5.49 11.97
CA ARG A 81 -8.00 6.83 12.55
C ARG A 81 -9.03 6.78 13.66
N ASP A 82 -10.17 6.16 13.43
CA ASP A 82 -11.30 6.10 14.38
C ASP A 82 -10.96 5.32 15.66
N MET A 83 -10.33 4.15 15.52
CA MET A 83 -10.10 3.24 16.63
C MET A 83 -8.73 3.40 17.31
N PHE A 84 -7.71 3.84 16.59
CA PHE A 84 -6.33 3.90 17.08
C PHE A 84 -5.74 5.32 17.09
N GLY A 85 -6.53 6.32 16.69
CA GLY A 85 -6.11 7.73 16.74
C GLY A 85 -4.84 8.01 15.95
N VAL A 86 -4.68 7.38 14.79
CA VAL A 86 -3.49 7.62 13.95
C VAL A 86 -3.52 9.02 13.36
N PRO A 87 -2.36 9.72 13.26
CA PRO A 87 -2.26 11.01 12.61
C PRO A 87 -2.45 10.91 11.10
N ASP A 88 -2.59 12.07 10.44
CA ASP A 88 -2.88 12.14 9.00
C ASP A 88 -1.83 11.46 8.14
N GLU A 89 -0.55 11.54 8.51
CA GLU A 89 0.54 10.91 7.77
C GLU A 89 0.38 9.38 7.70
N ILE A 90 0.01 8.75 8.81
CA ILE A 90 -0.25 7.30 8.86
C ILE A 90 -1.53 6.95 8.12
N TYR A 91 -2.58 7.77 8.29
CA TYR A 91 -3.84 7.60 7.56
C TYR A 91 -3.61 7.61 6.05
N GLU A 92 -2.92 8.62 5.53
CA GLU A 92 -2.61 8.74 4.10
C GLU A 92 -1.76 7.57 3.59
N ALA A 93 -0.75 7.16 4.36
CA ALA A 93 0.06 6.00 3.98
C ALA A 93 -0.78 4.73 3.84
N ILE A 94 -1.68 4.45 4.78
CA ILE A 94 -2.60 3.32 4.71
C ILE A 94 -3.59 3.49 3.55
N PHE A 95 -4.14 4.69 3.35
CA PHE A 95 -5.14 4.96 2.33
C PHE A 95 -4.64 4.69 0.91
N TRP A 96 -3.36 4.97 0.65
CA TRP A 96 -2.76 4.85 -0.68
C TRP A 96 -1.92 3.59 -0.89
N HIS A 97 -1.80 2.70 0.08
CA HIS A 97 -0.84 1.59 -0.01
C HIS A 97 -1.13 0.58 -1.12
N THR A 98 -2.37 0.49 -1.63
CA THR A 98 -2.71 -0.44 -2.71
C THR A 98 -2.51 0.13 -4.10
N THR A 99 -2.81 1.41 -4.29
CA THR A 99 -2.79 2.04 -5.62
C THR A 99 -1.60 2.97 -5.84
N GLY A 100 -1.04 3.49 -4.76
CA GLY A 100 -0.20 4.67 -4.83
C GLY A 100 -0.99 5.92 -5.23
N LYS A 101 -0.29 7.02 -5.38
CA LYS A 101 -0.78 8.30 -5.94
C LYS A 101 0.38 9.10 -6.54
N ALA A 102 0.07 10.14 -7.32
CA ALA A 102 1.07 11.14 -7.68
C ALA A 102 1.61 11.82 -6.40
N ASP A 103 2.89 12.19 -6.40
CA ASP A 103 3.56 12.89 -5.30
C ASP A 103 3.42 12.20 -3.92
N MET A 104 3.77 10.92 -3.87
CA MET A 104 3.77 10.17 -2.61
C MET A 104 4.81 10.73 -1.63
N THR A 105 4.42 10.87 -0.36
CA THR A 105 5.35 11.19 0.72
C THR A 105 6.33 10.05 0.99
N PRO A 106 7.47 10.29 1.65
CA PRO A 106 8.40 9.22 2.00
C PRO A 106 7.75 8.08 2.80
N LEU A 107 6.86 8.35 3.74
CA LEU A 107 6.15 7.32 4.52
C LEU A 107 5.21 6.49 3.63
N GLU A 108 4.47 7.12 2.71
CA GLU A 108 3.62 6.43 1.73
C GLU A 108 4.43 5.49 0.85
N LYS A 109 5.60 5.94 0.35
CA LYS A 109 6.53 5.13 -0.45
C LYS A 109 7.06 3.93 0.34
N VAL A 110 7.47 4.17 1.58
CA VAL A 110 7.97 3.13 2.51
C VAL A 110 6.92 2.04 2.71
N LEU A 111 5.68 2.40 3.04
CA LEU A 111 4.62 1.41 3.26
C LEU A 111 4.26 0.66 1.98
N TYR A 112 4.11 1.39 0.86
CA TYR A 112 3.80 0.80 -0.45
C TYR A 112 4.82 -0.29 -0.84
N ILE A 113 6.11 0.01 -0.70
CA ILE A 113 7.18 -0.93 -1.06
C ILE A 113 7.32 -2.04 -0.03
N ALA A 114 7.22 -1.76 1.26
CA ALA A 114 7.31 -2.78 2.31
C ALA A 114 6.24 -3.86 2.15
N ASP A 115 4.97 -3.49 1.92
CA ASP A 115 3.88 -4.43 1.64
C ASP A 115 4.14 -5.26 0.37
N TYR A 116 4.72 -4.63 -0.65
CA TYR A 116 4.93 -5.26 -1.96
C TYR A 116 6.08 -6.25 -1.98
N MET A 117 7.12 -6.06 -1.14
CA MET A 117 8.35 -6.87 -1.16
C MET A 117 8.65 -7.65 0.12
N GLU A 118 7.78 -7.63 1.13
CA GLU A 118 8.03 -8.28 2.43
C GLU A 118 8.48 -9.75 2.27
N PRO A 119 9.15 -10.36 3.28
CA PRO A 119 9.86 -11.63 3.10
C PRO A 119 9.00 -12.81 2.62
N THR A 120 7.67 -12.80 2.85
CA THR A 120 6.79 -13.89 2.40
C THR A 120 6.36 -13.75 0.94
N ARG A 121 6.67 -12.62 0.29
CA ARG A 121 6.40 -12.40 -1.13
C ARG A 121 7.37 -13.19 -1.99
N ASP A 122 6.81 -13.93 -2.94
CA ASP A 122 7.55 -14.72 -3.91
C ASP A 122 6.89 -14.56 -5.29
N PHE A 123 7.49 -13.72 -6.14
CA PHE A 123 7.07 -13.48 -7.51
C PHE A 123 8.28 -13.06 -8.36
N PRO A 124 8.22 -13.24 -9.70
CA PRO A 124 9.31 -12.83 -10.58
C PRO A 124 9.69 -11.37 -10.41
N GLY A 125 10.95 -11.09 -10.11
CA GLY A 125 11.47 -9.73 -9.94
C GLY A 125 11.45 -9.18 -8.50
N VAL A 126 10.89 -9.89 -7.52
CA VAL A 126 10.85 -9.40 -6.12
C VAL A 126 12.24 -9.14 -5.55
N GLU A 127 13.24 -9.95 -5.88
CA GLU A 127 14.62 -9.74 -5.42
C GLU A 127 15.26 -8.48 -6.02
N ARG A 128 14.91 -8.13 -7.26
CA ARG A 128 15.31 -6.86 -7.87
C ARG A 128 14.66 -5.70 -7.13
N LEU A 129 13.39 -5.81 -6.82
CA LEU A 129 12.64 -4.78 -6.07
C LEU A 129 13.23 -4.57 -4.68
N ARG A 130 13.55 -5.66 -3.95
CA ARG A 130 14.19 -5.62 -2.63
C ARG A 130 15.52 -4.88 -2.64
N ARG A 131 16.40 -5.15 -3.60
CA ARG A 131 17.68 -4.42 -3.72
C ARG A 131 17.45 -2.95 -4.03
N LEU A 132 16.61 -2.66 -5.02
CA LEU A 132 16.36 -1.29 -5.46
C LEU A 132 15.73 -0.43 -4.36
N ALA A 133 14.89 -1.00 -3.49
CA ALA A 133 14.26 -0.29 -2.39
C ALA A 133 15.26 0.32 -1.39
N TYR A 134 16.46 -0.26 -1.26
CA TYR A 134 17.52 0.25 -0.41
C TYR A 134 18.54 1.13 -1.15
N GLU A 135 18.52 1.14 -2.47
CA GLU A 135 19.40 1.94 -3.32
C GLU A 135 18.74 3.26 -3.77
N ASP A 136 17.48 3.18 -4.21
CA ASP A 136 16.68 4.30 -4.71
C ASP A 136 15.18 4.03 -4.49
N LEU A 137 14.60 4.65 -3.48
CA LEU A 137 13.20 4.41 -3.09
C LEU A 137 12.23 4.80 -4.21
N ASP A 138 12.48 5.91 -4.92
CA ASP A 138 11.62 6.36 -6.02
C ASP A 138 11.68 5.41 -7.22
N ALA A 139 12.87 4.90 -7.53
CA ALA A 139 13.00 3.87 -8.56
C ALA A 139 12.32 2.56 -8.16
N ALA A 140 12.34 2.21 -6.87
CA ALA A 140 11.64 1.04 -6.38
C ALA A 140 10.10 1.20 -6.49
N VAL A 141 9.57 2.36 -6.12
CA VAL A 141 8.13 2.66 -6.28
C VAL A 141 7.73 2.65 -7.75
N LEU A 142 8.54 3.25 -8.62
CA LEU A 142 8.31 3.21 -10.07
C LEU A 142 8.25 1.77 -10.58
N LEU A 143 9.25 0.95 -10.23
CA LEU A 143 9.27 -0.47 -10.60
C LEU A 143 8.05 -1.22 -10.05
N GLY A 144 7.65 -0.97 -8.81
CA GLY A 144 6.44 -1.56 -8.22
C GLY A 144 5.17 -1.20 -8.97
N CYS A 145 5.02 0.08 -9.37
CA CYS A 145 3.89 0.51 -10.20
C CYS A 145 3.89 -0.19 -11.57
N GLU A 146 5.04 -0.28 -12.23
CA GLU A 146 5.19 -0.95 -13.53
C GLU A 146 4.85 -2.45 -13.44
N MET A 147 5.34 -3.15 -12.40
CA MET A 147 5.02 -4.56 -12.16
C MET A 147 3.53 -4.77 -11.89
N SER A 148 2.90 -3.88 -11.12
CA SER A 148 1.45 -3.94 -10.87
C SER A 148 0.64 -3.71 -12.14
N ILE A 149 1.02 -2.74 -12.98
CA ILE A 149 0.38 -2.48 -14.28
C ILE A 149 0.51 -3.68 -15.20
N GLN A 150 1.70 -4.28 -15.28
CA GLN A 150 1.94 -5.46 -16.09
C GLN A 150 1.11 -6.65 -15.61
N GLU A 151 1.08 -6.93 -14.30
CA GLU A 151 0.25 -8.00 -13.72
C GLU A 151 -1.23 -7.83 -14.07
N MET A 152 -1.77 -6.60 -13.95
CA MET A 152 -3.16 -6.33 -14.31
C MET A 152 -3.40 -6.58 -15.80
N ALA A 153 -2.50 -6.14 -16.67
CA ALA A 153 -2.59 -6.38 -18.12
C ALA A 153 -2.56 -7.88 -18.47
N GLU A 154 -1.65 -8.65 -17.88
CA GLU A 154 -1.56 -10.10 -18.08
C GLU A 154 -2.83 -10.85 -17.62
N ARG A 155 -3.50 -10.34 -16.60
CA ARG A 155 -4.75 -10.87 -16.06
C ARG A 155 -5.99 -10.33 -16.76
N CYS A 156 -5.85 -9.46 -17.76
CA CYS A 156 -6.96 -8.76 -18.41
C CYS A 156 -7.87 -8.01 -17.41
N LEU A 157 -7.28 -7.44 -16.37
CA LEU A 157 -7.97 -6.64 -15.35
C LEU A 157 -7.66 -5.15 -15.55
N PRO A 158 -8.59 -4.26 -15.18
CA PRO A 158 -8.35 -2.83 -15.28
C PRO A 158 -7.29 -2.38 -14.26
N VAL A 159 -6.44 -1.46 -14.68
CA VAL A 159 -5.46 -0.79 -13.81
C VAL A 159 -6.12 0.40 -13.15
N HIS A 160 -5.93 0.57 -11.84
CA HIS A 160 -6.44 1.75 -11.16
C HIS A 160 -5.75 3.03 -11.65
N PRO A 161 -6.49 4.12 -11.97
CA PRO A 161 -5.91 5.35 -12.50
C PRO A 161 -4.82 5.96 -11.62
N ASN A 162 -4.92 5.81 -10.31
CA ASN A 162 -3.91 6.34 -9.38
C ASN A 162 -2.55 5.63 -9.50
N THR A 163 -2.52 4.34 -9.83
CA THR A 163 -1.25 3.61 -10.08
C THR A 163 -0.55 4.17 -11.33
N VAL A 164 -1.33 4.47 -12.36
CA VAL A 164 -0.79 5.12 -13.59
C VAL A 164 -0.29 6.53 -13.26
N LYS A 165 -1.03 7.32 -12.49
CA LYS A 165 -0.61 8.66 -12.07
C LYS A 165 0.64 8.64 -11.20
N ALA A 166 0.78 7.66 -10.30
CA ALA A 166 1.98 7.47 -9.49
C ALA A 166 3.21 7.19 -10.36
N ARG A 167 3.10 6.25 -11.30
CA ARG A 167 4.15 5.97 -12.29
C ARG A 167 4.54 7.20 -13.09
N ASP A 168 3.56 7.88 -13.68
CA ASP A 168 3.81 9.03 -14.55
C ASP A 168 4.42 10.22 -13.80
N TRP A 169 4.06 10.40 -12.54
CA TRP A 169 4.69 11.38 -11.67
C TRP A 169 6.18 11.09 -11.49
N LEU A 170 6.52 9.86 -11.13
CA LEU A 170 7.91 9.46 -10.90
C LEU A 170 8.75 9.54 -12.18
N LEU A 171 8.21 9.18 -13.33
CA LEU A 171 8.90 9.32 -14.61
C LEU A 171 9.25 10.78 -14.94
N ARG A 172 8.35 11.71 -14.61
CA ARG A 172 8.59 13.15 -14.85
C ARG A 172 9.56 13.77 -13.85
N THR A 173 9.59 13.32 -12.62
CA THR A 173 10.45 13.91 -11.58
C THR A 173 11.85 13.35 -11.57
N LYS A 174 12.10 12.22 -12.23
CA LYS A 174 13.44 11.61 -12.38
C LYS A 174 14.16 11.98 -13.70
N GLY A 175 13.46 12.59 -14.64
CA GLY A 175 14.06 13.10 -15.88
C GLY A 175 14.49 14.55 -15.69
#